data_03ad10e68c8a883bc2a923f05a05cca7
#
_entry.id   03ad10e68c8a883bc2a923f05a05cca7
#
_cell.length_a   1.000
_cell.length_b   1.000
_cell.length_c   1.000
_cell.angle_alpha   90.00
_cell.angle_beta   90.00
_cell.angle_gamma   90.00
#
_symmetry.space_group_name_H-M   'P 1'
#
loop_
_entity.id
_entity.type
_entity.pdbx_description
1 polymer ?
#
loop_
_entity_poly.entity_id
_entity_poly.type
_entity_poly.pdbx_seq_one_letter_code
_entity_poly.pdbx_strand_id
1 'polypeptide(L)'
;MQQSPLASVASAQTPIDTLTNTVAQIEERLGARVGVSLLETGSELSWAHREDERFMMNSTVKAPICGAVLARVDADEMSLTDTLNVQKDDILSYAPVTEKQVGTAMSLADLCLAAIDLSDNTAANMLLDH
;
A
#
# COMPACT_ATOMS: atom_id res chain seq x y z
N MET A 1 -57.14 23.59 -22.98
CA MET A 1 -56.23 23.53 -21.81
C MET A 1 -55.10 22.61 -22.17
N GLN A 2 -53.94 23.15 -22.45
CA GLN A 2 -52.75 22.42 -22.94
C GLN A 2 -51.81 22.30 -21.76
N GLN A 3 -51.60 21.07 -21.25
CA GLN A 3 -50.63 20.80 -20.20
C GLN A 3 -49.25 20.69 -20.83
N SER A 4 -48.35 21.63 -20.47
CA SER A 4 -46.94 21.54 -20.80
C SER A 4 -46.26 20.37 -20.05
N PRO A 5 -45.41 19.56 -20.69
CA PRO A 5 -44.68 18.53 -19.98
C PRO A 5 -43.61 19.20 -19.11
N LEU A 6 -43.59 18.82 -17.82
CA LEU A 6 -42.51 19.16 -16.89
C LEU A 6 -41.25 18.50 -17.39
N ALA A 7 -40.29 19.31 -17.82
CA ALA A 7 -38.96 18.84 -18.13
C ALA A 7 -38.31 18.30 -16.85
N SER A 8 -37.99 17.01 -16.84
CA SER A 8 -37.18 16.37 -15.79
C SER A 8 -35.80 17.02 -15.80
N VAL A 9 -35.50 17.80 -14.79
CA VAL A 9 -34.14 18.31 -14.56
C VAL A 9 -33.29 17.14 -14.11
N ALA A 10 -32.46 16.60 -15.01
CA ALA A 10 -31.44 15.64 -14.64
C ALA A 10 -30.48 16.33 -13.65
N SER A 11 -30.50 15.88 -12.40
CA SER A 11 -29.58 16.35 -11.38
C SER A 11 -28.14 16.04 -11.86
N ALA A 12 -27.27 17.05 -11.94
CA ALA A 12 -25.86 16.83 -12.23
C ALA A 12 -25.24 15.95 -11.15
N GLN A 13 -24.65 14.84 -11.54
CA GLN A 13 -23.94 13.95 -10.61
C GLN A 13 -22.78 14.69 -9.96
N THR A 14 -22.66 14.59 -8.64
CA THR A 14 -21.51 15.13 -7.94
C THR A 14 -20.25 14.26 -8.22
N PRO A 15 -19.04 14.77 -8.04
CA PRO A 15 -17.82 13.96 -8.12
C PRO A 15 -17.87 12.72 -7.21
N ILE A 16 -18.45 12.84 -6.02
CA ILE A 16 -18.64 11.74 -5.07
C ILE A 16 -19.58 10.66 -5.62
N ASP A 17 -20.73 11.06 -6.21
CA ASP A 17 -21.64 10.10 -6.84
C ASP A 17 -20.96 9.35 -7.99
N THR A 18 -20.12 10.05 -8.76
CA THR A 18 -19.35 9.44 -9.85
C THR A 18 -18.36 8.41 -9.31
N LEU A 19 -17.62 8.71 -8.24
CA LEU A 19 -16.70 7.77 -7.58
C LEU A 19 -17.46 6.54 -7.07
N THR A 20 -18.54 6.73 -6.35
CA THR A 20 -19.38 5.66 -5.79
C THR A 20 -19.88 4.71 -6.89
N ASN A 21 -20.44 5.27 -7.96
CA ASN A 21 -20.95 4.48 -9.08
C ASN A 21 -19.81 3.76 -9.82
N THR A 22 -18.65 4.41 -10.01
CA THR A 22 -17.51 3.81 -10.69
C THR A 22 -16.96 2.61 -9.90
N VAL A 23 -16.80 2.75 -8.58
CA VAL A 23 -16.32 1.65 -7.74
C VAL A 23 -17.30 0.49 -7.74
N ALA A 24 -18.62 0.75 -7.62
CA ALA A 24 -19.63 -0.30 -7.67
C ALA A 24 -19.61 -1.07 -9.02
N GLN A 25 -19.44 -0.38 -10.15
CA GLN A 25 -19.31 -1.00 -11.46
C GLN A 25 -18.03 -1.85 -11.59
N ILE A 26 -16.93 -1.40 -10.98
CA ILE A 26 -15.68 -2.17 -10.95
C ILE A 26 -15.86 -3.45 -10.14
N GLU A 27 -16.47 -3.37 -8.96
CA GLU A 27 -16.77 -4.54 -8.12
C GLU A 27 -17.63 -5.57 -8.86
N GLU A 28 -18.70 -5.11 -9.50
CA GLU A 28 -19.59 -5.98 -10.28
C GLU A 28 -18.83 -6.65 -11.45
N ARG A 29 -18.07 -5.86 -12.22
CA ARG A 29 -17.33 -6.36 -13.38
C ARG A 29 -16.26 -7.39 -13.02
N LEU A 30 -15.58 -7.20 -11.89
CA LEU A 30 -14.46 -8.05 -11.47
C LEU A 30 -14.89 -9.18 -10.54
N GLY A 31 -16.11 -9.15 -10.01
CA GLY A 31 -16.54 -10.07 -8.95
C GLY A 31 -15.66 -9.98 -7.70
N ALA A 32 -15.16 -8.80 -7.39
CA ALA A 32 -14.19 -8.57 -6.35
C ALA A 32 -14.60 -7.40 -5.43
N ARG A 33 -14.05 -7.36 -4.23
CA ARG A 33 -14.22 -6.21 -3.31
C ARG A 33 -13.16 -5.17 -3.59
N VAL A 34 -13.54 -3.89 -3.55
CA VAL A 34 -12.64 -2.75 -3.70
C VAL A 34 -12.75 -1.86 -2.47
N GLY A 35 -11.67 -1.69 -1.73
CA GLY A 35 -11.58 -0.73 -0.63
C GLY A 35 -10.90 0.55 -1.10
N VAL A 36 -11.50 1.70 -0.79
CA VAL A 36 -10.93 3.02 -1.14
C VAL A 36 -11.11 3.96 0.04
N SER A 37 -10.09 4.75 0.32
CA SER A 37 -10.17 5.91 1.20
C SER A 37 -9.50 7.09 0.54
N LEU A 38 -10.20 8.21 0.46
CA LEU A 38 -9.74 9.45 -0.15
C LEU A 38 -9.86 10.57 0.88
N LEU A 39 -8.77 11.29 1.06
CA LEU A 39 -8.70 12.48 1.90
C LEU A 39 -7.98 13.60 1.13
N GLU A 40 -8.64 14.73 0.96
CA GLU A 40 -8.02 15.93 0.40
C GLU A 40 -7.46 16.79 1.54
N THR A 41 -6.14 16.93 1.61
CA THR A 41 -5.47 17.63 2.72
C THR A 41 -5.67 19.14 2.72
N GLY A 42 -6.15 19.72 1.63
CA GLY A 42 -6.42 21.17 1.47
C GLY A 42 -7.88 21.57 1.71
N SER A 43 -8.76 20.62 1.98
CA SER A 43 -10.19 20.83 2.22
C SER A 43 -10.73 19.81 3.22
N GLU A 44 -12.02 19.88 3.53
CA GLU A 44 -12.71 18.87 4.37
C GLU A 44 -13.26 17.70 3.53
N LEU A 45 -12.88 17.61 2.25
CA LEU A 45 -13.38 16.54 1.39
C LEU A 45 -12.75 15.20 1.79
N SER A 46 -13.60 14.29 2.21
CA SER A 46 -13.24 12.88 2.42
C SER A 46 -14.31 11.98 1.81
N TRP A 47 -13.89 10.85 1.29
CA TRP A 47 -14.79 9.82 0.79
C TRP A 47 -14.15 8.46 1.01
N ALA A 48 -14.95 7.49 1.41
CA ALA A 48 -14.48 6.15 1.62
C ALA A 48 -15.50 5.12 1.13
N HIS A 49 -15.01 3.94 0.77
CA HIS A 49 -15.80 2.78 0.38
C HIS A 49 -15.17 1.54 1.03
N ARG A 50 -15.95 0.83 1.83
CA ARG A 50 -15.52 -0.33 2.62
C ARG A 50 -14.35 -0.03 3.57
N GLU A 51 -14.31 1.14 4.16
CA GLU A 51 -13.24 1.60 5.06
C GLU A 51 -13.08 0.74 6.31
N ASP A 52 -14.18 0.14 6.77
CA ASP A 52 -14.19 -0.74 7.96
C ASP A 52 -13.87 -2.21 7.63
N GLU A 53 -13.71 -2.54 6.34
CA GLU A 53 -13.39 -3.90 5.93
C GLU A 53 -11.88 -4.14 5.89
N ARG A 54 -11.47 -5.36 6.28
CA ARG A 54 -10.07 -5.76 6.19
C ARG A 54 -9.72 -6.28 4.82
N PHE A 55 -8.61 -5.76 4.28
CA PHE A 55 -7.98 -6.20 3.04
C PHE A 55 -6.57 -6.73 3.31
N MET A 56 -6.13 -7.69 2.51
CA MET A 56 -4.75 -8.15 2.57
C MET A 56 -3.82 -7.04 2.08
N MET A 57 -2.83 -6.68 2.89
CA MET A 57 -1.85 -5.64 2.53
C MET A 57 -0.91 -6.11 1.41
N ASN A 58 -0.64 -7.42 1.30
CA ASN A 58 0.36 -7.95 0.39
C ASN A 58 1.67 -7.15 0.51
N SER A 59 2.32 -6.83 -0.61
CA SER A 59 3.61 -6.11 -0.58
C SER A 59 3.52 -4.65 -0.12
N THR A 60 2.32 -4.07 0.03
CA THR A 60 2.21 -2.70 0.59
C THR A 60 2.67 -2.63 2.04
N VAL A 61 2.70 -3.75 2.77
CA VAL A 61 3.24 -3.83 4.14
C VAL A 61 4.73 -3.47 4.21
N LYS A 62 5.47 -3.58 3.13
CA LYS A 62 6.92 -3.29 3.09
C LYS A 62 7.21 -1.80 3.33
N ALA A 63 6.33 -0.91 2.90
CA ALA A 63 6.46 0.51 3.17
C ALA A 63 6.40 0.83 4.68
N PRO A 64 5.38 0.41 5.47
CA PRO A 64 5.40 0.61 6.92
C PRO A 64 6.54 -0.15 7.64
N ILE A 65 7.02 -1.30 7.15
CA ILE A 65 8.20 -1.97 7.73
C ILE A 65 9.43 -1.06 7.64
N CYS A 66 9.74 -0.54 6.44
CA CYS A 66 10.85 0.40 6.27
C CYS A 66 10.61 1.72 7.00
N GLY A 67 9.37 2.19 7.08
CA GLY A 67 9.00 3.34 7.90
C GLY A 67 9.31 3.15 9.39
N ALA A 68 9.08 1.94 9.94
CA ALA A 68 9.44 1.60 11.30
C ALA A 68 10.95 1.59 11.54
N VAL A 69 11.73 1.06 10.59
CA VAL A 69 13.20 1.13 10.63
C VAL A 69 13.67 2.58 10.66
N LEU A 70 13.15 3.44 9.78
CA LEU A 70 13.50 4.86 9.74
C LEU A 70 13.13 5.59 11.02
N ALA A 71 11.99 5.29 11.64
CA ALA A 71 11.57 5.86 12.91
C ALA A 71 12.54 5.50 14.04
N ARG A 72 13.08 4.27 14.05
CA ARG A 72 14.11 3.85 15.02
C ARG A 72 15.47 4.49 14.75
N VAL A 73 15.79 4.74 13.48
CA VAL A 73 16.99 5.52 13.11
C VAL A 73 16.87 6.97 13.60
N ASP A 74 15.71 7.60 13.42
CA ASP A 74 15.45 8.96 13.91
C ASP A 74 15.48 9.07 15.44
N ALA A 75 15.22 7.95 16.13
CA ALA A 75 15.32 7.84 17.59
C ALA A 75 16.74 7.47 18.09
N ASP A 76 17.74 7.41 17.22
CA ASP A 76 19.11 6.97 17.51
C ASP A 76 19.20 5.53 18.07
N GLU A 77 18.20 4.68 17.81
CA GLU A 77 18.16 3.26 18.22
C GLU A 77 18.82 2.33 17.21
N MET A 78 18.93 2.74 15.96
CA MET A 78 19.51 2.02 14.83
C MET A 78 20.31 2.95 13.94
N SER A 79 21.14 2.37 13.07
CA SER A 79 21.76 3.09 11.95
C SER A 79 21.39 2.41 10.61
N LEU A 80 21.16 3.19 9.58
CA LEU A 80 20.98 2.67 8.23
C LEU A 80 22.20 1.88 7.72
N THR A 81 23.36 2.08 8.34
CA THR A 81 24.60 1.34 8.05
C THR A 81 24.76 0.05 8.87
N ASP A 82 23.88 -0.22 9.84
CA ASP A 82 23.86 -1.50 10.54
C ASP A 82 23.58 -2.63 9.54
N THR A 83 24.21 -3.78 9.75
CA THR A 83 24.18 -4.86 8.76
C THR A 83 23.60 -6.14 9.33
N LEU A 84 22.87 -6.87 8.49
CA LEU A 84 22.37 -8.22 8.76
C LEU A 84 22.98 -9.20 7.78
N ASN A 85 23.38 -10.37 8.28
CA ASN A 85 23.91 -11.43 7.43
C ASN A 85 22.76 -12.18 6.74
N VAL A 86 22.80 -12.27 5.43
CA VAL A 86 21.83 -13.05 4.64
C VAL A 86 22.22 -14.52 4.70
N GLN A 87 21.40 -15.34 5.35
CA GLN A 87 21.62 -16.77 5.43
C GLN A 87 20.78 -17.51 4.38
N LYS A 88 21.20 -18.72 4.04
CA LYS A 88 20.49 -19.53 3.06
C LYS A 88 19.06 -19.87 3.52
N ASP A 89 18.88 -20.05 4.82
CA ASP A 89 17.60 -20.43 5.41
C ASP A 89 16.62 -19.25 5.50
N ASP A 90 17.10 -18.02 5.35
CA ASP A 90 16.26 -16.81 5.29
C ASP A 90 15.55 -16.66 3.94
N ILE A 91 16.04 -17.34 2.90
CA ILE A 91 15.58 -17.09 1.53
C ILE A 91 14.14 -17.60 1.33
N LEU A 92 13.25 -16.66 1.12
CA LEU A 92 11.85 -16.88 0.76
C LEU A 92 11.64 -16.90 -0.76
N SER A 93 10.46 -17.32 -1.17
CA SER A 93 10.05 -17.17 -2.57
C SER A 93 10.03 -15.69 -2.96
N TYR A 94 10.58 -15.38 -4.14
CA TYR A 94 10.75 -14.03 -4.64
C TYR A 94 11.68 -13.15 -3.78
N ALA A 95 12.94 -13.41 -3.92
CA ALA A 95 14.04 -12.73 -3.24
C ALA A 95 15.13 -12.24 -4.24
N PRO A 96 14.78 -11.37 -5.23
CA PRO A 96 15.62 -11.10 -6.40
C PRO A 96 16.96 -10.42 -6.07
N VAL A 97 17.08 -9.82 -4.91
CA VAL A 97 18.31 -9.19 -4.41
C VAL A 97 18.99 -10.10 -3.40
N THR A 98 18.29 -10.46 -2.32
CA THR A 98 18.87 -11.19 -1.18
C THR A 98 19.34 -12.59 -1.55
N GLU A 99 18.70 -13.29 -2.51
CA GLU A 99 19.17 -14.60 -2.99
C GLU A 99 20.61 -14.58 -3.54
N LYS A 100 21.05 -13.41 -4.05
CA LYS A 100 22.40 -13.20 -4.59
C LYS A 100 23.42 -12.78 -3.52
N GLN A 101 22.94 -12.52 -2.32
CA GLN A 101 23.73 -12.02 -1.20
C GLN A 101 23.91 -13.06 -0.07
N VAL A 102 23.51 -14.32 -0.32
CA VAL A 102 23.68 -15.40 0.66
C VAL A 102 25.16 -15.54 1.06
N GLY A 103 25.42 -15.51 2.36
CA GLY A 103 26.76 -15.55 2.94
C GLY A 103 27.44 -14.18 3.03
N THR A 104 26.76 -13.10 2.67
CA THR A 104 27.26 -11.72 2.83
C THR A 104 26.35 -10.92 3.77
N ALA A 105 26.82 -9.76 4.21
CA ALA A 105 26.02 -8.83 4.99
C ALA A 105 25.40 -7.75 4.08
N MET A 106 24.16 -7.37 4.36
CA MET A 106 23.49 -6.23 3.73
C MET A 106 23.15 -5.18 4.81
N SER A 107 23.26 -3.90 4.45
CA SER A 107 22.86 -2.82 5.34
C SER A 107 21.33 -2.73 5.47
N LEU A 108 20.83 -2.11 6.56
CA LEU A 108 19.40 -1.84 6.71
C LEU A 108 18.89 -0.96 5.56
N ALA A 109 19.72 -0.04 5.06
CA ALA A 109 19.40 0.78 3.90
C ALA A 109 19.20 -0.08 2.64
N ASP A 110 20.12 -1.01 2.35
CA ASP A 110 20.05 -1.88 1.17
C ASP A 110 18.89 -2.87 1.27
N LEU A 111 18.60 -3.38 2.46
CA LEU A 111 17.45 -4.25 2.70
C LEU A 111 16.13 -3.50 2.49
N CYS A 112 16.00 -2.27 3.00
CA CYS A 112 14.84 -1.42 2.73
C CYS A 112 14.69 -1.13 1.23
N LEU A 113 15.78 -0.79 0.54
CA LEU A 113 15.75 -0.57 -0.90
C LEU A 113 15.30 -1.83 -1.66
N ALA A 114 15.85 -2.99 -1.32
CA ALA A 114 15.45 -4.26 -1.94
C ALA A 114 13.96 -4.59 -1.70
N ALA A 115 13.48 -4.35 -0.48
CA ALA A 115 12.09 -4.59 -0.11
C ALA A 115 11.12 -3.67 -0.86
N ILE A 116 11.43 -2.37 -0.98
CA ILE A 116 10.55 -1.37 -1.57
C ILE A 116 10.63 -1.39 -3.11
N ASP A 117 11.83 -1.39 -3.67
CA ASP A 117 12.06 -1.20 -5.10
C ASP A 117 11.76 -2.47 -5.92
N LEU A 118 12.23 -3.61 -5.42
CA LEU A 118 12.06 -4.91 -6.09
C LEU A 118 11.12 -5.87 -5.36
N SER A 119 10.48 -5.41 -4.29
CA SER A 119 9.54 -6.23 -3.51
C SER A 119 10.15 -7.53 -2.97
N ASP A 120 11.43 -7.52 -2.58
CA ASP A 120 12.14 -8.67 -2.02
C ASP A 120 11.51 -9.11 -0.70
N ASN A 121 11.05 -10.36 -0.66
CA ASN A 121 10.33 -10.87 0.51
C ASN A 121 11.27 -11.19 1.67
N THR A 122 12.46 -11.72 1.37
CA THR A 122 13.47 -12.01 2.39
C THR A 122 13.96 -10.72 3.04
N ALA A 123 14.25 -9.68 2.26
CA ALA A 123 14.66 -8.39 2.79
C ALA A 123 13.60 -7.82 3.76
N ALA A 124 12.34 -7.90 3.39
CA ALA A 124 11.25 -7.43 4.25
C ALA A 124 11.15 -8.21 5.56
N ASN A 125 11.28 -9.55 5.51
CA ASN A 125 11.26 -10.38 6.73
C ASN A 125 12.47 -10.11 7.62
N MET A 126 13.67 -10.01 7.06
CA MET A 126 14.88 -9.70 7.83
C MET A 126 14.75 -8.36 8.58
N LEU A 127 14.12 -7.36 7.96
CA LEU A 127 13.84 -6.07 8.60
C LEU A 127 12.77 -6.16 9.68
N LEU A 128 11.79 -7.03 9.54
CA LEU A 128 10.69 -7.21 10.50
C LEU A 128 11.16 -7.94 11.75
N ASP A 129 12.09 -8.90 11.61
CA ASP A 129 12.60 -9.74 12.70
C ASP A 129 13.74 -9.05 13.49
N HIS A 130 14.25 -7.91 13.02
CA HIS A 130 15.32 -7.11 13.64
C HIS A 130 14.79 -6.01 14.56
#